data_2f59a72fa2364a184434490b497ab743
#
_entry.id   2f59a72fa2364a184434490b497ab743
#
_cell.length_a   1.000
_cell.length_b   1.000
_cell.length_c   1.000
_cell.angle_alpha   90.00
_cell.angle_beta   90.00
_cell.angle_gamma   90.00
#
_symmetry.space_group_name_H-M   'P 1'
#
loop_
_entity.id
_entity.type
_entity.pdbx_description
1 polymer ?
#
loop_
_entity_poly.entity_id
_entity_poly.type
_entity_poly.pdbx_seq_one_letter_code
_entity_poly.pdbx_strand_id
1 'polypeptide(L)'
;QPKKILTLDSLKNRIIIGVVATVLLIGSFIWAFILAPAAKISVKIKTIAENFSENVSFVTDAKQAVSKDGKFFLETASLEKNSEVEFEATGEKNVGDKATGELRLIATFDMSTTTATASRPDVATVPQGSAFAYRNLNFLTNQEVKISWDGSISNCDAGRHSGKCQVAKTVKATAIEGGAKYNIEAVSSGWQSSVAGVEGYANSAFKGGTDKIQKIVTASDITKAKEKLTEADGVKEELFEKVPSDDIKIEDSYKKVTADPTSSPAVDQPTENGKA
;
A
#
# COMPACT_ATOMS: atom_id res chain seq x y z
N GLN A 1 2.51 18.22 61.39
CA GLN A 1 1.65 17.21 60.79
C GLN A 1 2.39 16.49 59.67
N PRO A 2 2.54 15.16 59.73
CA PRO A 2 3.28 14.47 58.66
C PRO A 2 2.37 14.32 57.39
N LYS A 3 2.91 14.71 56.26
CA LYS A 3 2.32 14.43 54.95
C LYS A 3 2.23 12.90 54.77
N LYS A 4 1.02 12.35 54.63
CA LYS A 4 0.77 10.98 54.23
C LYS A 4 1.29 10.81 52.82
N ILE A 5 2.42 10.16 52.68
CA ILE A 5 2.90 9.60 51.41
C ILE A 5 1.99 8.38 51.13
N LEU A 6 1.22 8.44 50.05
CA LEU A 6 0.47 7.30 49.55
C LEU A 6 1.48 6.19 49.18
N THR A 7 1.66 5.23 50.09
CA THR A 7 2.45 4.03 49.80
C THR A 7 1.63 3.13 48.87
N LEU A 8 2.19 2.84 47.71
CA LEU A 8 1.63 1.93 46.67
C LEU A 8 1.59 0.44 47.12
N ASP A 9 1.78 0.17 48.38
CA ASP A 9 1.98 -1.20 48.87
C ASP A 9 0.73 -1.91 49.39
N SER A 10 -0.42 -1.29 49.35
CA SER A 10 -1.66 -1.99 49.68
C SER A 10 -2.17 -2.69 48.40
N LEU A 11 -2.41 -3.97 48.52
CA LEU A 11 -2.98 -4.86 47.47
C LEU A 11 -4.23 -4.24 46.84
N LYS A 12 -5.02 -3.49 47.61
CA LYS A 12 -6.19 -2.72 47.16
C LYS A 12 -5.84 -1.62 46.16
N ASN A 13 -4.72 -0.89 46.37
CA ASN A 13 -4.32 0.19 45.46
C ASN A 13 -3.81 -0.36 44.12
N ARG A 14 -3.13 -1.51 44.13
CA ARG A 14 -2.69 -2.19 42.91
C ARG A 14 -3.89 -2.71 42.11
N ILE A 15 -4.92 -3.22 42.77
CA ILE A 15 -6.17 -3.66 42.12
C ILE A 15 -6.90 -2.46 41.54
N ILE A 16 -7.02 -1.36 42.27
CA ILE A 16 -7.69 -0.13 41.80
C ILE A 16 -6.95 0.43 40.55
N ILE A 17 -5.63 0.49 40.59
CA ILE A 17 -4.83 0.96 39.45
C ILE A 17 -5.02 0.01 38.26
N GLY A 18 -5.03 -1.31 38.48
CA GLY A 18 -5.28 -2.29 37.44
C GLY A 18 -6.67 -2.12 36.78
N VAL A 19 -7.70 -1.96 37.61
CA VAL A 19 -9.06 -1.75 37.11
C VAL A 19 -9.18 -0.43 36.33
N VAL A 20 -8.61 0.66 36.83
CA VAL A 20 -8.62 1.95 36.12
C VAL A 20 -7.87 1.85 34.79
N ALA A 21 -6.72 1.21 34.75
CA ALA A 21 -5.96 1.00 33.51
C ALA A 21 -6.75 0.18 32.49
N THR A 22 -7.44 -0.89 32.94
CA THR A 22 -8.26 -1.74 32.07
C THR A 22 -9.47 -0.96 31.52
N VAL A 23 -10.12 -0.15 32.35
CA VAL A 23 -11.25 0.69 31.90
C VAL A 23 -10.79 1.75 30.88
N LEU A 24 -9.62 2.35 31.09
CA LEU A 24 -9.06 3.31 30.12
C LEU A 24 -8.68 2.64 28.80
N LEU A 25 -8.13 1.43 28.82
CA LEU A 25 -7.81 0.67 27.62
C LEU A 25 -9.09 0.29 26.84
N ILE A 26 -10.12 -0.21 27.56
CA ILE A 26 -11.41 -0.54 26.93
C ILE A 26 -12.07 0.72 26.37
N GLY A 27 -12.05 1.82 27.10
CA GLY A 27 -12.59 3.12 26.65
C GLY A 27 -11.86 3.66 25.42
N SER A 28 -10.54 3.53 25.38
CA SER A 28 -9.72 3.90 24.22
C SER A 28 -10.02 3.03 22.99
N PHE A 29 -10.21 1.73 23.21
CA PHE A 29 -10.56 0.79 22.13
C PHE A 29 -11.95 1.08 21.55
N ILE A 30 -12.94 1.31 22.42
CA ILE A 30 -14.30 1.69 22.03
C ILE A 30 -14.30 3.03 21.28
N TRP A 31 -13.54 4.01 21.76
CA TRP A 31 -13.42 5.32 21.12
C TRP A 31 -12.81 5.21 19.72
N ALA A 32 -11.73 4.46 19.56
CA ALA A 32 -11.10 4.22 18.26
C ALA A 32 -12.04 3.49 17.28
N PHE A 33 -12.83 2.53 17.74
CA PHE A 33 -13.76 1.76 16.91
C PHE A 33 -15.04 2.53 16.52
N ILE A 34 -15.51 3.46 17.37
CA ILE A 34 -16.77 4.18 17.13
C ILE A 34 -16.57 5.50 16.41
N LEU A 35 -15.44 6.19 16.63
CA LEU A 35 -15.20 7.53 16.08
C LEU A 35 -14.32 7.57 14.81
N ALA A 36 -13.71 6.45 14.43
CA ALA A 36 -12.93 6.43 13.21
C ALA A 36 -13.85 6.49 11.97
N PRO A 37 -13.52 7.30 10.98
CA PRO A 37 -14.33 7.47 9.79
C PRO A 37 -14.41 6.19 8.99
N ALA A 38 -15.61 5.76 8.65
CA ALA A 38 -15.81 4.67 7.72
C ALA A 38 -15.43 5.13 6.30
N ALA A 39 -14.68 4.32 5.60
CA ALA A 39 -14.44 4.55 4.20
C ALA A 39 -15.69 4.22 3.37
N LYS A 40 -15.89 4.91 2.26
CA LYS A 40 -17.05 4.74 1.38
C LYS A 40 -16.61 4.53 -0.04
N ILE A 41 -17.23 3.57 -0.72
CA ILE A 41 -17.10 3.42 -2.17
C ILE A 41 -18.25 4.13 -2.84
N SER A 42 -17.92 5.00 -3.81
CA SER A 42 -18.89 5.70 -4.62
C SER A 42 -18.78 5.24 -6.08
N VAL A 43 -19.85 4.69 -6.60
CA VAL A 43 -19.94 4.21 -7.98
C VAL A 43 -20.92 5.06 -8.75
N LYS A 44 -20.47 5.65 -9.85
CA LYS A 44 -21.33 6.37 -10.80
C LYS A 44 -21.80 5.43 -11.89
N ILE A 45 -23.09 5.27 -11.98
CA ILE A 45 -23.75 4.48 -13.01
C ILE A 45 -24.41 5.44 -14.00
N LYS A 46 -24.08 5.29 -15.26
CA LYS A 46 -24.72 6.04 -16.35
C LYS A 46 -25.42 5.07 -17.27
N THR A 47 -26.69 5.26 -17.39
CA THR A 47 -27.53 4.49 -18.32
C THR A 47 -27.70 5.29 -19.59
N ILE A 48 -27.47 4.68 -20.72
CA ILE A 48 -27.64 5.25 -22.04
C ILE A 48 -28.58 4.33 -22.84
N ALA A 49 -29.64 4.86 -23.36
CA ALA A 49 -30.48 4.11 -24.29
C ALA A 49 -29.79 4.02 -25.66
N GLU A 50 -29.78 2.85 -26.25
CA GLU A 50 -29.32 2.66 -27.64
C GLU A 50 -30.43 2.81 -28.62
N ASN A 51 -30.10 3.36 -29.80
CA ASN A 51 -31.04 3.51 -30.90
C ASN A 51 -31.10 2.20 -31.70
N PHE A 52 -32.28 1.65 -31.88
CA PHE A 52 -32.53 0.51 -32.78
C PHE A 52 -33.05 0.97 -34.13
N SER A 53 -32.54 0.37 -35.17
CA SER A 53 -33.06 0.55 -36.53
C SER A 53 -33.45 -0.83 -37.08
N GLU A 54 -34.67 -1.26 -36.83
CA GLU A 54 -35.27 -2.40 -37.50
C GLU A 54 -36.46 -1.90 -38.30
N ASN A 55 -36.34 -1.72 -39.62
CA ASN A 55 -37.41 -1.38 -40.60
C ASN A 55 -38.37 -0.26 -40.21
N VAL A 56 -38.09 0.49 -39.18
CA VAL A 56 -38.85 1.63 -38.68
C VAL A 56 -37.93 2.83 -38.65
N SER A 57 -38.37 3.96 -39.17
CA SER A 57 -37.61 5.22 -39.11
C SER A 57 -37.89 5.93 -37.80
N PHE A 58 -36.86 6.14 -37.00
CA PHE A 58 -36.98 7.00 -35.84
C PHE A 58 -36.48 8.39 -36.14
N VAL A 59 -37.22 9.39 -35.66
CA VAL A 59 -36.89 10.80 -35.82
C VAL A 59 -36.79 11.46 -34.46
N THR A 60 -35.80 12.33 -34.28
CA THR A 60 -35.56 13.07 -33.03
C THR A 60 -36.34 14.40 -32.96
N ASP A 61 -36.99 14.83 -34.08
CA ASP A 61 -37.87 15.98 -34.12
C ASP A 61 -39.31 15.51 -34.12
N ALA A 62 -40.04 15.82 -33.07
CA ALA A 62 -41.44 15.44 -32.91
C ALA A 62 -42.35 15.90 -34.08
N LYS A 63 -41.99 17.01 -34.76
CA LYS A 63 -42.75 17.52 -35.92
C LYS A 63 -42.61 16.66 -37.17
N GLN A 64 -41.55 15.83 -37.22
CA GLN A 64 -41.29 14.93 -38.36
C GLN A 64 -41.81 13.51 -38.09
N ALA A 65 -42.30 13.24 -36.89
CA ALA A 65 -42.88 11.96 -36.53
C ALA A 65 -44.27 11.82 -37.19
N VAL A 66 -44.37 10.92 -38.15
CA VAL A 66 -45.62 10.55 -38.79
C VAL A 66 -45.80 9.06 -38.73
N SER A 67 -46.61 8.59 -37.82
CA SER A 67 -46.81 7.15 -37.58
C SER A 67 -47.32 6.38 -38.79
N LYS A 68 -48.08 7.02 -39.70
CA LYS A 68 -48.56 6.41 -40.92
C LYS A 68 -47.45 6.11 -41.93
N ASP A 69 -46.32 6.82 -41.84
CA ASP A 69 -45.15 6.62 -42.69
C ASP A 69 -44.05 5.79 -42.03
N GLY A 70 -44.37 5.14 -40.91
CA GLY A 70 -43.39 4.37 -40.14
C GLY A 70 -42.33 5.23 -39.49
N LYS A 71 -42.57 6.53 -39.30
CA LYS A 71 -41.69 7.47 -38.62
C LYS A 71 -42.17 7.69 -37.20
N PHE A 72 -41.41 7.25 -36.27
CA PHE A 72 -41.70 7.39 -34.84
C PHE A 72 -40.73 8.39 -34.19
N PHE A 73 -41.24 9.14 -33.24
CA PHE A 73 -40.41 10.00 -32.41
C PHE A 73 -39.63 9.12 -31.43
N LEU A 74 -38.33 9.31 -31.39
CA LEU A 74 -37.44 8.63 -30.44
C LEU A 74 -36.88 9.62 -29.44
N GLU A 75 -37.21 9.41 -28.19
CA GLU A 75 -36.63 10.14 -27.07
C GLU A 75 -35.67 9.22 -26.32
N THR A 76 -34.52 9.77 -25.88
CA THR A 76 -33.59 9.06 -25.08
C THR A 76 -33.69 9.51 -23.63
N ALA A 77 -33.92 8.58 -22.71
CA ALA A 77 -33.87 8.84 -21.29
C ALA A 77 -32.53 8.39 -20.71
N SER A 78 -32.01 9.16 -19.78
CA SER A 78 -30.79 8.81 -19.05
C SER A 78 -30.98 9.03 -17.56
N LEU A 79 -30.34 8.17 -16.78
CA LEU A 79 -30.33 8.26 -15.32
C LEU A 79 -28.89 8.05 -14.83
N GLU A 80 -28.40 8.99 -14.04
CA GLU A 80 -27.16 8.83 -13.30
C GLU A 80 -27.48 8.54 -11.83
N LYS A 81 -26.90 7.49 -11.29
CA LYS A 81 -27.07 7.09 -9.88
C LYS A 81 -25.73 6.85 -9.24
N ASN A 82 -25.51 7.46 -8.09
CA ASN A 82 -24.37 7.17 -7.23
C ASN A 82 -24.83 6.19 -6.17
N SER A 83 -24.05 5.14 -5.97
CA SER A 83 -24.28 4.16 -4.91
C SER A 83 -23.02 3.99 -4.08
N GLU A 84 -23.18 3.84 -2.78
CA GLU A 84 -22.10 3.67 -1.83
C GLU A 84 -22.37 2.43 -0.98
N VAL A 85 -21.30 1.71 -0.64
CA VAL A 85 -21.37 0.56 0.26
C VAL A 85 -20.19 0.59 1.21
N GLU A 86 -20.48 0.37 2.49
CA GLU A 86 -19.42 0.14 3.48
C GLU A 86 -19.00 -1.33 3.46
N PHE A 87 -17.71 -1.59 3.59
CA PHE A 87 -17.16 -2.93 3.66
C PHE A 87 -16.02 -3.02 4.67
N GLU A 88 -15.75 -4.23 5.15
CA GLU A 88 -14.63 -4.48 6.05
C GLU A 88 -13.33 -4.67 5.27
N ALA A 89 -12.28 -4.00 5.72
CA ALA A 89 -10.93 -4.20 5.21
C ALA A 89 -10.35 -5.50 5.79
N THR A 90 -9.89 -6.40 4.93
CA THR A 90 -9.39 -7.72 5.33
C THR A 90 -7.87 -7.83 5.35
N GLY A 91 -7.16 -6.92 4.69
CA GLY A 91 -5.70 -6.90 4.71
C GLY A 91 -5.15 -6.45 6.07
N GLU A 92 -3.89 -6.77 6.30
CA GLU A 92 -3.15 -6.33 7.48
C GLU A 92 -1.78 -5.80 7.08
N LYS A 93 -1.37 -4.69 7.67
CA LYS A 93 -0.05 -4.09 7.44
C LYS A 93 0.56 -3.62 8.74
N ASN A 94 1.85 -3.89 8.91
CA ASN A 94 2.60 -3.33 10.02
C ASN A 94 3.01 -1.89 9.68
N VAL A 95 2.38 -0.93 10.33
CA VAL A 95 2.67 0.51 10.19
C VAL A 95 3.50 1.06 11.35
N GLY A 96 4.13 0.18 12.12
CA GLY A 96 5.06 0.54 13.18
C GLY A 96 6.33 1.19 12.64
N ASP A 97 7.19 1.60 13.55
CA ASP A 97 8.46 2.23 13.20
C ASP A 97 9.41 1.24 12.53
N LYS A 98 10.26 1.78 11.67
CA LYS A 98 11.29 1.00 10.99
C LYS A 98 12.56 0.99 11.81
N ALA A 99 13.18 -0.18 11.95
CA ALA A 99 14.49 -0.29 12.57
C ALA A 99 15.56 0.43 11.72
N THR A 100 16.48 1.11 12.39
CA THR A 100 17.62 1.80 11.78
C THR A 100 18.92 1.32 12.37
N GLY A 101 19.98 1.31 11.57
CA GLY A 101 21.30 0.88 11.99
C GLY A 101 22.34 1.26 10.95
N GLU A 102 23.51 0.62 11.06
CA GLU A 102 24.62 0.84 10.13
C GLU A 102 25.03 -0.46 9.47
N LEU A 103 25.19 -0.41 8.16
CA LEU A 103 25.81 -1.47 7.36
C LEU A 103 27.28 -1.13 7.12
N ARG A 104 28.15 -2.12 7.26
CA ARG A 104 29.51 -2.09 6.75
C ARG A 104 29.50 -2.75 5.37
N LEU A 105 29.80 -1.96 4.35
CA LEU A 105 29.89 -2.38 2.96
C LEU A 105 31.32 -2.67 2.60
N ILE A 106 31.57 -3.79 1.91
CA ILE A 106 32.89 -4.22 1.49
C ILE A 106 32.86 -4.41 -0.04
N ALA A 107 33.65 -3.63 -0.74
CA ALA A 107 33.90 -3.84 -2.16
C ALA A 107 35.23 -4.58 -2.35
N THR A 108 35.21 -5.59 -3.23
CA THR A 108 36.41 -6.35 -3.59
C THR A 108 36.87 -5.92 -5.00
N PHE A 109 38.08 -5.41 -5.09
CA PHE A 109 38.72 -5.01 -6.33
C PHE A 109 39.72 -6.07 -6.76
N ASP A 110 39.59 -6.57 -7.98
CA ASP A 110 40.52 -7.56 -8.55
C ASP A 110 41.68 -6.85 -9.25
N MET A 111 42.86 -7.00 -8.69
CA MET A 111 44.11 -6.39 -9.19
C MET A 111 44.98 -7.38 -9.97
N SER A 112 44.50 -8.61 -10.22
CA SER A 112 45.29 -9.69 -10.85
C SER A 112 45.54 -9.47 -12.32
N THR A 113 44.79 -8.59 -13.00
CA THR A 113 44.98 -8.29 -14.44
C THR A 113 46.07 -7.24 -14.65
N THR A 114 47.28 -7.69 -14.92
CA THR A 114 48.47 -6.86 -15.21
C THR A 114 48.48 -6.24 -16.63
N THR A 115 47.39 -6.23 -17.36
CA THR A 115 47.30 -5.53 -18.65
C THR A 115 47.05 -4.05 -18.45
N ALA A 116 48.05 -3.25 -18.71
CA ALA A 116 48.14 -1.79 -18.49
C ALA A 116 47.11 -0.92 -19.28
N THR A 117 46.10 -1.52 -19.89
CA THR A 117 45.16 -0.82 -20.79
C THR A 117 43.67 -1.00 -20.43
N ALA A 118 43.34 -1.79 -19.42
CA ALA A 118 41.95 -1.90 -18.98
C ALA A 118 41.66 -0.84 -17.91
N SER A 119 40.70 0.02 -18.15
CA SER A 119 40.13 0.90 -17.13
C SER A 119 39.60 0.04 -15.97
N ARG A 120 40.31 0.02 -14.86
CA ARG A 120 39.88 -0.65 -13.65
C ARG A 120 38.71 0.11 -13.08
N PRO A 121 37.64 -0.54 -12.60
CA PRO A 121 36.66 0.12 -11.81
C PRO A 121 37.28 0.40 -10.43
N ASP A 122 37.88 1.57 -10.27
CA ASP A 122 38.48 2.00 -8.99
C ASP A 122 37.41 2.42 -7.98
N VAL A 123 36.15 2.36 -8.39
CA VAL A 123 35.02 2.80 -7.60
C VAL A 123 33.86 1.81 -7.73
N ALA A 124 33.43 1.24 -6.63
CA ALA A 124 32.15 0.55 -6.51
C ALA A 124 31.09 1.54 -6.00
N THR A 125 30.02 1.73 -6.75
CA THR A 125 28.92 2.61 -6.35
C THR A 125 27.75 1.77 -5.83
N VAL A 126 27.31 2.07 -4.62
CA VAL A 126 26.12 1.51 -4.00
C VAL A 126 25.06 2.63 -3.99
N PRO A 127 24.03 2.54 -4.83
CA PRO A 127 22.97 3.54 -4.88
C PRO A 127 22.20 3.63 -3.55
N GLN A 128 21.57 4.78 -3.30
CA GLN A 128 20.56 4.89 -2.26
C GLN A 128 19.43 3.90 -2.51
N GLY A 129 18.90 3.28 -1.46
CA GLY A 129 17.84 2.28 -1.57
C GLY A 129 18.32 0.89 -1.98
N SER A 130 19.64 0.64 -2.08
CA SER A 130 20.17 -0.69 -2.30
C SER A 130 19.84 -1.62 -1.14
N ALA A 131 19.33 -2.82 -1.48
CA ALA A 131 18.88 -3.79 -0.48
C ALA A 131 20.01 -4.72 -0.02
N PHE A 132 20.08 -4.89 1.28
CA PHE A 132 20.90 -5.88 1.96
C PHE A 132 20.00 -6.76 2.80
N ALA A 133 19.99 -8.06 2.54
CA ALA A 133 19.08 -9.00 3.17
C ALA A 133 19.80 -9.87 4.21
N TYR A 134 19.18 -10.02 5.38
CA TYR A 134 19.58 -10.97 6.42
C TYR A 134 18.36 -11.78 6.86
N ARG A 135 18.42 -13.12 6.71
CA ARG A 135 17.31 -14.03 7.08
C ARG A 135 15.94 -13.57 6.56
N ASN A 136 15.85 -13.17 5.28
CA ASN A 136 14.66 -12.63 4.62
C ASN A 136 14.20 -11.24 5.13
N LEU A 137 14.99 -10.56 5.95
CA LEU A 137 14.75 -9.19 6.35
C LEU A 137 15.58 -8.26 5.46
N ASN A 138 14.94 -7.31 4.80
CA ASN A 138 15.61 -6.37 3.91
C ASN A 138 15.85 -5.03 4.59
N PHE A 139 17.07 -4.51 4.42
CA PHE A 139 17.51 -3.20 4.89
C PHE A 139 18.01 -2.40 3.71
N LEU A 140 17.58 -1.16 3.60
CA LEU A 140 17.88 -0.28 2.47
C LEU A 140 18.88 0.79 2.88
N THR A 141 19.87 1.05 2.04
CA THR A 141 20.83 2.15 2.26
C THR A 141 20.13 3.50 2.19
N ASN A 142 20.41 4.38 3.16
CA ASN A 142 19.76 5.70 3.25
C ASN A 142 20.37 6.74 2.30
N GLN A 143 21.53 6.45 1.73
CA GLN A 143 22.25 7.32 0.80
C GLN A 143 23.12 6.52 -0.17
N GLU A 144 23.52 7.16 -1.27
CA GLU A 144 24.53 6.61 -2.16
C GLU A 144 25.89 6.55 -1.47
N VAL A 145 26.63 5.45 -1.70
CA VAL A 145 28.00 5.27 -1.19
C VAL A 145 28.93 4.90 -2.34
N LYS A 146 30.00 5.67 -2.50
CA LYS A 146 31.09 5.35 -3.41
C LYS A 146 32.25 4.78 -2.62
N ILE A 147 32.62 3.53 -2.91
CA ILE A 147 33.72 2.83 -2.30
C ILE A 147 34.88 2.85 -3.30
N SER A 148 35.88 3.66 -3.04
CA SER A 148 37.02 3.83 -3.93
C SER A 148 38.24 3.14 -3.32
N TRP A 149 39.00 2.43 -4.15
CA TRP A 149 40.30 1.95 -3.75
C TRP A 149 41.32 3.10 -3.83
N ASP A 150 42.06 3.32 -2.77
CA ASP A 150 43.02 4.41 -2.59
C ASP A 150 44.44 4.07 -3.05
N GLY A 151 44.61 2.88 -3.63
CA GLY A 151 45.96 2.39 -4.05
C GLY A 151 46.72 1.69 -2.92
N SER A 152 46.17 1.65 -1.69
CA SER A 152 46.85 1.01 -0.57
C SER A 152 46.78 -0.51 -0.68
N ILE A 153 47.93 -1.17 -0.60
CA ILE A 153 48.06 -2.63 -0.62
C ILE A 153 47.82 -3.27 0.78
N SER A 154 47.63 -2.47 1.81
CA SER A 154 47.47 -2.97 3.21
C SER A 154 46.23 -3.83 3.37
N ASN A 155 45.22 -3.65 2.53
CA ASN A 155 43.96 -4.41 2.54
C ASN A 155 43.88 -5.45 1.40
N CYS A 156 45.02 -5.74 0.77
CA CYS A 156 45.12 -6.73 -0.28
C CYS A 156 45.70 -8.04 0.28
N ASP A 157 45.28 -9.15 -0.32
CA ASP A 157 45.80 -10.47 -0.03
C ASP A 157 47.28 -10.58 -0.47
N ALA A 158 48.16 -10.01 0.34
CA ALA A 158 49.60 -9.82 -0.01
C ALA A 158 50.40 -11.14 0.00
N GLY A 159 49.80 -12.25 0.38
CA GLY A 159 50.49 -13.53 0.50
C GLY A 159 50.19 -14.55 -0.59
N ARG A 160 49.18 -14.31 -1.43
CA ARG A 160 48.83 -15.20 -2.53
C ARG A 160 48.54 -14.32 -3.76
N HIS A 161 49.05 -14.72 -4.89
CA HIS A 161 48.96 -14.04 -6.21
C HIS A 161 47.48 -13.81 -6.67
N SER A 162 46.52 -13.67 -5.78
CA SER A 162 45.12 -13.46 -6.07
C SER A 162 44.76 -12.00 -6.36
N GLY A 163 45.63 -11.06 -6.00
CA GLY A 163 45.44 -9.63 -6.33
C GLY A 163 44.14 -8.99 -5.93
N LYS A 164 43.43 -9.55 -4.95
CA LYS A 164 42.12 -9.00 -4.48
C LYS A 164 42.33 -8.06 -3.31
N CYS A 165 41.82 -6.86 -3.46
CA CYS A 165 41.84 -5.82 -2.40
C CYS A 165 40.44 -5.52 -1.93
N GLN A 166 40.26 -5.41 -0.62
CA GLN A 166 38.99 -5.11 -0.02
C GLN A 166 38.98 -3.72 0.58
N VAL A 167 37.97 -2.93 0.25
CA VAL A 167 37.75 -1.61 0.85
C VAL A 167 36.37 -1.58 1.50
N ALA A 168 36.32 -1.10 2.73
CA ALA A 168 35.08 -1.03 3.47
C ALA A 168 34.63 0.41 3.73
N LYS A 169 33.31 0.64 3.67
CA LYS A 169 32.68 1.87 4.12
C LYS A 169 31.40 1.56 4.92
N THR A 170 31.11 2.44 5.85
CA THR A 170 29.88 2.33 6.66
C THR A 170 28.81 3.28 6.12
N VAL A 171 27.55 2.81 6.10
CA VAL A 171 26.40 3.59 5.68
C VAL A 171 25.22 3.34 6.62
N LYS A 172 24.45 4.39 6.87
CA LYS A 172 23.16 4.24 7.57
C LYS A 172 22.18 3.49 6.68
N ALA A 173 21.41 2.60 7.28
CA ALA A 173 20.39 1.83 6.60
C ALA A 173 19.13 1.75 7.47
N THR A 174 18.00 1.54 6.80
CA THR A 174 16.67 1.47 7.39
C THR A 174 15.96 0.21 6.90
N ALA A 175 15.23 -0.47 7.76
CA ALA A 175 14.41 -1.60 7.39
C ALA A 175 13.38 -1.21 6.31
N ILE A 176 13.06 -2.14 5.41
CA ILE A 176 12.08 -1.88 4.35
C ILE A 176 10.69 -1.64 4.90
N GLU A 177 10.35 -2.27 6.02
CA GLU A 177 9.05 -2.20 6.70
C GLU A 177 9.22 -1.90 8.18
N GLY A 178 8.14 -1.47 8.84
CA GLY A 178 8.05 -1.41 10.29
C GLY A 178 8.03 -2.81 10.91
N GLY A 179 8.45 -2.90 12.15
CA GLY A 179 8.32 -4.16 12.89
C GLY A 179 9.49 -4.45 13.83
N ALA A 180 9.16 -4.98 15.01
CA ALA A 180 10.15 -5.40 16.00
C ALA A 180 11.07 -6.52 15.49
N LYS A 181 10.63 -7.31 14.50
CA LYS A 181 11.43 -8.35 13.83
C LYS A 181 12.72 -7.83 13.18
N TYR A 182 12.73 -6.54 12.82
CA TYR A 182 13.88 -5.87 12.21
C TYR A 182 14.90 -5.36 13.23
N ASN A 183 14.61 -5.46 14.54
CA ASN A 183 15.60 -5.21 15.57
C ASN A 183 16.53 -6.41 15.65
N ILE A 184 17.71 -6.28 15.07
CA ILE A 184 18.73 -7.34 15.04
C ILE A 184 20.03 -6.84 15.63
N GLU A 185 20.78 -7.74 16.26
CA GLU A 185 22.12 -7.44 16.74
C GLU A 185 23.11 -7.27 15.58
N ALA A 186 24.28 -6.73 15.87
CA ALA A 186 25.36 -6.67 14.91
C ALA A 186 25.79 -8.09 14.50
N VAL A 187 25.67 -8.41 13.21
CA VAL A 187 25.95 -9.73 12.64
C VAL A 187 26.76 -9.58 11.38
N SER A 188 27.92 -10.22 11.31
CA SER A 188 28.90 -10.10 10.22
C SER A 188 28.77 -11.14 9.10
N SER A 189 27.84 -12.07 9.18
CA SER A 189 27.68 -13.15 8.20
C SER A 189 26.22 -13.44 7.87
N GLY A 190 25.99 -14.15 6.78
CA GLY A 190 24.64 -14.56 6.36
C GLY A 190 23.83 -13.46 5.64
N TRP A 191 24.50 -12.42 5.20
CA TRP A 191 23.89 -11.32 4.43
C TRP A 191 23.95 -11.58 2.92
N GLN A 192 22.97 -11.09 2.20
CA GLN A 192 22.90 -11.06 0.75
C GLN A 192 22.80 -9.60 0.27
N SER A 193 23.56 -9.25 -0.74
CA SER A 193 23.59 -7.92 -1.33
C SER A 193 22.86 -7.91 -2.66
N SER A 194 22.10 -6.85 -2.92
CA SER A 194 21.54 -6.59 -4.25
C SER A 194 22.54 -5.93 -5.21
N VAL A 195 23.73 -5.55 -4.71
CA VAL A 195 24.76 -4.88 -5.50
C VAL A 195 25.90 -5.85 -5.81
N ALA A 196 26.13 -6.10 -7.09
CA ALA A 196 27.18 -6.99 -7.53
C ALA A 196 28.58 -6.51 -7.08
N GLY A 197 29.40 -7.41 -6.57
CA GLY A 197 30.77 -7.10 -6.14
C GLY A 197 30.88 -6.33 -4.83
N VAL A 198 29.74 -6.07 -4.14
CA VAL A 198 29.72 -5.45 -2.82
C VAL A 198 29.03 -6.39 -1.83
N GLU A 199 29.74 -6.75 -0.80
CA GLU A 199 29.20 -7.44 0.37
C GLU A 199 28.80 -6.43 1.42
N GLY A 200 27.85 -6.79 2.27
CA GLY A 200 27.44 -5.91 3.37
C GLY A 200 26.99 -6.72 4.59
N TYR A 201 27.18 -6.15 5.76
CA TYR A 201 26.71 -6.74 7.02
C TYR A 201 26.43 -5.66 8.07
N ALA A 202 25.67 -6.02 9.12
CA ALA A 202 25.35 -5.11 10.20
C ALA A 202 26.60 -4.76 11.02
N ASN A 203 27.06 -3.52 10.92
CA ASN A 203 28.17 -2.98 11.70
C ASN A 203 27.74 -2.60 13.12
N SER A 204 26.49 -2.24 13.29
CA SER A 204 25.83 -1.98 14.58
C SER A 204 24.47 -2.66 14.61
N ALA A 205 23.92 -2.83 15.82
CA ALA A 205 22.56 -3.35 15.96
C ALA A 205 21.55 -2.42 15.24
N PHE A 206 20.58 -3.02 14.55
CA PHE A 206 19.41 -2.32 14.06
C PHE A 206 18.38 -2.25 15.17
N LYS A 207 17.88 -1.06 15.45
CA LYS A 207 16.99 -0.76 16.58
C LYS A 207 15.89 0.20 16.20
N GLY A 208 14.87 0.33 17.05
CA GLY A 208 13.78 1.27 16.90
C GLY A 208 12.62 0.73 16.07
N GLY A 209 12.68 -0.51 15.60
CA GLY A 209 11.54 -1.16 14.96
C GLY A 209 10.44 -1.47 15.98
N THR A 210 9.21 -1.09 15.69
CA THR A 210 8.05 -1.34 16.54
C THR A 210 6.93 -2.00 15.73
N ASP A 211 6.05 -2.74 16.40
CA ASP A 211 4.90 -3.36 15.77
C ASP A 211 3.66 -2.52 16.01
N LYS A 212 2.98 -2.18 14.92
CA LYS A 212 1.64 -1.60 14.93
C LYS A 212 0.87 -2.15 13.75
N ILE A 213 0.09 -3.20 13.99
CA ILE A 213 -0.72 -3.81 12.93
C ILE A 213 -1.99 -3.00 12.73
N GLN A 214 -2.26 -2.64 11.48
CA GLN A 214 -3.51 -1.99 11.07
C GLN A 214 -4.17 -2.74 9.92
N LYS A 215 -5.48 -2.68 9.87
CA LYS A 215 -6.25 -3.17 8.74
C LYS A 215 -6.04 -2.27 7.53
N ILE A 216 -5.89 -2.88 6.36
CA ILE A 216 -5.76 -2.18 5.09
C ILE A 216 -6.80 -2.69 4.09
N VAL A 217 -7.20 -1.80 3.18
CA VAL A 217 -8.07 -2.16 2.05
C VAL A 217 -7.29 -2.99 1.05
N THR A 218 -7.84 -4.13 0.64
CA THR A 218 -7.29 -4.97 -0.44
C THR A 218 -8.08 -4.81 -1.73
N ALA A 219 -7.47 -5.16 -2.86
CA ALA A 219 -8.17 -5.20 -4.14
C ALA A 219 -9.34 -6.20 -4.12
N SER A 220 -9.22 -7.29 -3.36
CA SER A 220 -10.29 -8.27 -3.15
C SER A 220 -11.49 -7.69 -2.42
N ASP A 221 -11.25 -6.82 -1.44
CA ASP A 221 -12.33 -6.17 -0.69
C ASP A 221 -13.14 -5.25 -1.61
N ILE A 222 -12.46 -4.49 -2.48
CA ILE A 222 -13.11 -3.65 -3.48
C ILE A 222 -13.93 -4.48 -4.48
N THR A 223 -13.40 -5.62 -4.92
CA THR A 223 -14.13 -6.50 -5.84
C THR A 223 -15.42 -7.01 -5.20
N LYS A 224 -15.38 -7.47 -3.96
CA LYS A 224 -16.56 -7.92 -3.21
C LYS A 224 -17.56 -6.78 -2.96
N ALA A 225 -17.08 -5.58 -2.68
CA ALA A 225 -17.92 -4.41 -2.52
C ALA A 225 -18.61 -4.02 -3.83
N LYS A 226 -17.89 -4.11 -4.96
CA LYS A 226 -18.46 -3.89 -6.30
C LYS A 226 -19.57 -4.89 -6.63
N GLU A 227 -19.41 -6.16 -6.29
CA GLU A 227 -20.44 -7.18 -6.46
C GLU A 227 -21.72 -6.80 -5.70
N LYS A 228 -21.61 -6.40 -4.42
CA LYS A 228 -22.75 -5.95 -3.61
C LYS A 228 -23.45 -4.73 -4.21
N LEU A 229 -22.68 -3.79 -4.77
CA LEU A 229 -23.25 -2.60 -5.43
C LEU A 229 -24.03 -2.98 -6.70
N THR A 230 -23.54 -3.96 -7.46
CA THR A 230 -24.18 -4.39 -8.71
C THR A 230 -25.45 -5.20 -8.47
N GLU A 231 -25.55 -5.95 -7.39
CA GLU A 231 -26.73 -6.73 -7.00
C GLU A 231 -27.89 -5.85 -6.52
N ALA A 232 -27.60 -4.68 -5.95
CA ALA A 232 -28.58 -3.84 -5.25
C ALA A 232 -29.19 -2.73 -6.12
N ASP A 233 -29.03 -2.77 -7.46
CA ASP A 233 -29.23 -1.57 -8.24
C ASP A 233 -30.54 -1.48 -8.96
N GLY A 234 -31.61 -1.52 -8.72
CA GLY A 234 -32.87 -1.28 -9.46
C GLY A 234 -32.89 -0.08 -10.45
N VAL A 235 -31.72 0.22 -11.08
CA VAL A 235 -31.55 1.42 -11.96
C VAL A 235 -32.38 1.31 -13.23
N LYS A 236 -32.55 0.11 -13.79
CA LYS A 236 -33.38 -0.12 -14.98
C LYS A 236 -34.85 0.22 -14.67
N GLU A 237 -35.33 -0.28 -13.55
CA GLU A 237 -36.70 -0.06 -13.10
C GLU A 237 -36.94 1.42 -12.83
N GLU A 238 -36.03 2.09 -12.11
CA GLU A 238 -36.12 3.52 -11.81
C GLU A 238 -36.06 4.37 -13.08
N LEU A 239 -35.25 4.02 -14.07
CA LEU A 239 -35.21 4.70 -15.38
C LEU A 239 -36.54 4.53 -16.09
N PHE A 240 -37.09 3.32 -16.13
CA PHE A 240 -38.35 3.05 -16.80
C PHE A 240 -39.55 3.68 -16.11
N GLU A 241 -39.52 3.90 -14.82
CA GLU A 241 -40.55 4.66 -14.10
C GLU A 241 -40.57 6.15 -14.49
N LYS A 242 -39.40 6.71 -14.89
CA LYS A 242 -39.30 8.09 -15.36
C LYS A 242 -39.80 8.30 -16.79
N VAL A 243 -39.90 7.22 -17.56
CA VAL A 243 -40.47 7.32 -18.92
C VAL A 243 -42.00 7.41 -18.82
N PRO A 244 -42.64 8.39 -19.49
CA PRO A 244 -44.08 8.53 -19.46
C PRO A 244 -44.82 7.24 -19.80
N SER A 245 -45.98 7.05 -19.19
CA SER A 245 -46.78 5.81 -19.35
C SER A 245 -47.33 5.65 -20.79
N ASP A 246 -47.44 6.77 -21.51
CA ASP A 246 -47.96 6.79 -22.87
C ASP A 246 -46.91 6.48 -23.93
N ASP A 247 -45.61 6.38 -23.51
CA ASP A 247 -44.51 6.08 -24.38
C ASP A 247 -44.20 4.58 -24.43
N ILE A 248 -43.82 4.10 -25.63
CA ILE A 248 -43.38 2.72 -25.81
C ILE A 248 -41.92 2.57 -25.34
N LYS A 249 -41.74 1.77 -24.32
CA LYS A 249 -40.41 1.48 -23.77
C LYS A 249 -39.75 0.37 -24.60
N ILE A 250 -38.58 0.67 -25.17
CA ILE A 250 -37.78 -0.32 -25.91
C ILE A 250 -36.78 -0.93 -24.92
N GLU A 251 -37.16 -2.01 -24.25
CA GLU A 251 -36.36 -2.61 -23.16
C GLU A 251 -34.98 -3.07 -23.60
N ASP A 252 -34.85 -3.57 -24.84
CA ASP A 252 -33.56 -4.05 -25.37
C ASP A 252 -32.59 -2.90 -25.70
N SER A 253 -33.08 -1.63 -25.69
CA SER A 253 -32.21 -0.45 -25.84
C SER A 253 -31.51 -0.04 -24.57
N TYR A 254 -31.87 -0.62 -23.43
CA TYR A 254 -31.26 -0.31 -22.16
C TYR A 254 -29.78 -0.66 -22.16
N LYS A 255 -28.94 0.31 -21.81
CA LYS A 255 -27.52 0.13 -21.64
C LYS A 255 -27.06 0.73 -20.33
N LYS A 256 -26.50 -0.12 -19.48
CA LYS A 256 -25.87 0.29 -18.23
C LYS A 256 -24.36 0.47 -18.44
N VAL A 257 -23.84 1.62 -18.05
CA VAL A 257 -22.42 1.90 -17.99
C VAL A 257 -22.05 2.13 -16.54
N THR A 258 -21.14 1.33 -16.02
CA THR A 258 -20.65 1.43 -14.64
C THR A 258 -19.25 2.01 -14.66
N ALA A 259 -19.03 3.09 -13.91
CA ALA A 259 -17.69 3.60 -13.66
C ALA A 259 -16.91 2.66 -12.73
N ASP A 260 -15.60 2.70 -12.81
CA ASP A 260 -14.78 1.96 -11.87
C ASP A 260 -14.98 2.50 -10.44
N PRO A 261 -15.14 1.62 -9.45
CA PRO A 261 -15.34 2.04 -8.07
C PRO A 261 -14.07 2.68 -7.52
N THR A 262 -14.26 3.70 -6.71
CA THR A 262 -13.20 4.30 -5.90
C THR A 262 -13.44 3.98 -4.44
N SER A 263 -12.38 3.75 -3.68
CA SER A 263 -12.48 3.51 -2.24
C SER A 263 -11.80 4.62 -1.45
N SER A 264 -12.29 4.85 -0.26
CA SER A 264 -11.64 5.71 0.74
C SER A 264 -11.63 4.98 2.09
N PRO A 265 -10.44 4.58 2.59
CA PRO A 265 -9.11 4.74 2.02
C PRO A 265 -8.88 3.93 0.72
N ALA A 266 -7.82 4.30 -0.02
CA ALA A 266 -7.40 3.57 -1.22
C ALA A 266 -6.82 2.19 -0.87
N VAL A 267 -6.62 1.34 -1.89
CA VAL A 267 -5.93 0.05 -1.76
C VAL A 267 -4.56 0.24 -1.08
N ASP A 268 -4.18 -0.70 -0.22
CA ASP A 268 -2.95 -0.71 0.58
C ASP A 268 -2.83 0.43 1.61
N GLN A 269 -3.87 1.23 1.81
CA GLN A 269 -3.91 2.25 2.85
C GLN A 269 -4.57 1.71 4.12
N PRO A 270 -4.06 2.08 5.29
CA PRO A 270 -4.62 1.67 6.56
C PRO A 270 -5.99 2.31 6.81
N THR A 271 -6.86 1.55 7.44
CA THR A 271 -8.14 2.02 7.96
C THR A 271 -8.03 2.16 9.49
N GLU A 272 -8.65 3.18 10.06
CA GLU A 272 -8.57 3.39 11.51
C GLU A 272 -9.44 2.41 12.31
N ASN A 273 -10.53 1.91 11.74
CA ASN A 273 -11.50 1.01 12.39
C ASN A 273 -11.76 -0.29 11.62
N GLY A 274 -10.95 -0.62 10.63
CA GLY A 274 -11.11 -1.83 9.82
C GLY A 274 -12.25 -1.78 8.82
N LYS A 275 -12.86 -0.62 8.60
CA LYS A 275 -13.91 -0.40 7.60
C LYS A 275 -13.48 0.56 6.52
N ALA A 276 -13.97 0.35 5.33
CA ALA A 276 -13.73 1.16 4.16
C ALA A 276 -15.04 1.41 3.39
#